data_2f540efdbbe3c09c93bb3c6e0d864a45
#
_entry.id   2f540efdbbe3c09c93bb3c6e0d864a45
#
_cell.length_a   1.000
_cell.length_b   1.000
_cell.length_c   1.000
_cell.angle_alpha   90.00
_cell.angle_beta   90.00
_cell.angle_gamma   90.00
#
_symmetry.space_group_name_H-M   'P 1'
#
loop_
_entity.id
_entity.type
_entity.pdbx_description
1 polymer ?
#
loop_
_entity_poly.entity_id
_entity_poly.type
_entity_poly.pdbx_seq_one_letter_code
_entity_poly.pdbx_strand_id
1 'polypeptide(L)'
;MKFLIAIKNTKKESKNILEIGCKIAEGFSADLTICYIGKQSKALIEGDVNLARKTLSEWNIHHPGLEVLEWAFNILKEKGFAPNSDFDVDNLVEEKGRIRMVLSKTTNYQIGLVLREGDLLSELNKEVKHSDFDIVIMGSPHRKRMINKISQFLDTSIFFVKNFNPNWNYKILLCVDDSRATKRAVILSTRISKQFDAEITSLTVSKTSLFGKGYRNAHIWAERYLQRIGIPFNSKLVSGNPVEVFVNEAGEDHIIIMGKAKGNEFLKFIWGSKPIHTAQRANCPVLLVN
;
A
#
# COMPACT_ATOMS: atom_id res chain seq x y z
N MET A 1 0.25 -11.72 8.20
CA MET A 1 -0.37 -10.61 7.43
C MET A 1 -0.18 -10.87 5.95
N LYS A 2 -1.03 -10.32 5.11
CA LYS A 2 -0.95 -10.45 3.65
C LYS A 2 -0.91 -9.07 3.01
N PHE A 3 0.06 -8.81 2.16
CA PHE A 3 0.22 -7.54 1.47
C PHE A 3 0.08 -7.70 -0.03
N LEU A 4 -0.60 -6.77 -0.66
CA LEU A 4 -0.72 -6.67 -2.10
C LEU A 4 0.08 -5.46 -2.60
N ILE A 5 1.02 -5.66 -3.50
CA ILE A 5 1.69 -4.57 -4.21
C ILE A 5 1.10 -4.48 -5.61
N ALA A 6 0.40 -3.39 -5.89
CA ALA A 6 -0.13 -3.12 -7.22
C ALA A 6 0.88 -2.30 -8.04
N ILE A 7 1.39 -2.91 -9.12
CA ILE A 7 2.31 -2.28 -10.07
C ILE A 7 1.60 -1.92 -11.38
N LYS A 8 2.12 -0.92 -12.08
CA LYS A 8 1.50 -0.36 -13.28
C LYS A 8 2.30 -0.60 -14.56
N ASN A 9 3.61 -0.70 -14.44
CA ASN A 9 4.56 -0.81 -15.56
C ASN A 9 5.95 -1.15 -15.02
N THR A 10 6.94 -1.19 -15.90
CA THR A 10 8.35 -1.47 -15.58
C THR A 10 9.18 -0.22 -15.27
N LYS A 11 8.56 0.93 -15.03
CA LYS A 11 9.26 2.20 -14.80
C LYS A 11 9.76 2.34 -13.36
N LYS A 12 10.62 3.34 -13.15
CA LYS A 12 11.22 3.69 -11.85
C LYS A 12 10.20 3.80 -10.71
N GLU A 13 9.01 4.36 -10.98
CA GLU A 13 7.95 4.46 -9.97
C GLU A 13 7.51 3.08 -9.45
N SER A 14 7.28 2.11 -10.36
CA SER A 14 6.91 0.75 -9.97
C SER A 14 8.05 0.03 -9.25
N LYS A 15 9.32 0.29 -9.63
CA LYS A 15 10.49 -0.21 -8.90
C LYS A 15 10.51 0.30 -7.47
N ASN A 16 10.33 1.59 -7.27
CA ASN A 16 10.27 2.20 -5.94
C ASN A 16 9.11 1.64 -5.08
N ILE A 17 7.96 1.36 -5.71
CA ILE A 17 6.81 0.74 -5.02
C ILE A 17 7.13 -0.69 -4.60
N LEU A 18 7.78 -1.47 -5.44
CA LEU A 18 8.26 -2.82 -5.10
C LEU A 18 9.27 -2.76 -3.95
N GLU A 19 10.27 -1.88 -4.01
CA GLU A 19 11.31 -1.76 -2.99
C GLU A 19 10.75 -1.40 -1.62
N ILE A 20 9.92 -0.36 -1.52
CA ILE A 20 9.30 0.02 -0.24
C ILE A 20 8.32 -1.06 0.25
N GLY A 21 7.56 -1.65 -0.67
CA GLY A 21 6.59 -2.70 -0.35
C GLY A 21 7.25 -3.96 0.19
N CYS A 22 8.31 -4.43 -0.44
CA CYS A 22 9.10 -5.58 0.02
C CYS A 22 9.72 -5.29 1.39
N LYS A 23 10.35 -4.12 1.57
CA LYS A 23 10.94 -3.72 2.86
C LYS A 23 9.91 -3.72 3.99
N ILE A 24 8.71 -3.20 3.75
CA ILE A 24 7.64 -3.22 4.76
C ILE A 24 7.17 -4.66 5.00
N ALA A 25 6.90 -5.44 3.94
CA ALA A 25 6.43 -6.82 4.07
C ALA A 25 7.39 -7.69 4.89
N GLU A 26 8.69 -7.53 4.68
CA GLU A 26 9.74 -8.19 5.45
C GLU A 26 9.64 -7.88 6.94
N GLY A 27 9.51 -6.61 7.32
CA GLY A 27 9.37 -6.19 8.73
C GLY A 27 8.10 -6.73 9.42
N PHE A 28 7.13 -7.17 8.63
CA PHE A 28 5.90 -7.82 9.14
C PHE A 28 5.92 -9.34 8.98
N SER A 29 6.93 -9.92 8.33
CA SER A 29 6.93 -11.33 7.90
C SER A 29 5.63 -11.67 7.17
N ALA A 30 5.19 -10.78 6.27
CA ALA A 30 3.90 -10.85 5.61
C ALA A 30 3.99 -11.59 4.28
N ASP A 31 2.99 -12.42 3.98
CA ASP A 31 2.82 -12.95 2.62
C ASP A 31 2.64 -11.80 1.64
N LEU A 32 3.28 -11.88 0.50
CA LEU A 32 3.35 -10.80 -0.48
C LEU A 32 2.80 -11.24 -1.83
N THR A 33 1.89 -10.45 -2.38
CA THR A 33 1.40 -10.65 -3.75
C THR A 33 1.72 -9.42 -4.58
N ILE A 34 2.46 -9.61 -5.67
CA ILE A 34 2.69 -8.57 -6.67
C ILE A 34 1.60 -8.70 -7.71
N CYS A 35 0.78 -7.67 -7.87
CA CYS A 35 -0.33 -7.66 -8.80
C CYS A 35 -0.13 -6.61 -9.90
N TYR A 36 -0.15 -7.04 -11.15
CA TYR A 36 -0.27 -6.17 -12.29
C TYR A 36 -1.69 -6.20 -12.84
N ILE A 37 -2.28 -5.03 -13.08
CA ILE A 37 -3.60 -4.92 -13.70
C ILE A 37 -3.44 -4.20 -15.04
N GLY A 38 -3.53 -4.98 -16.12
CA GLY A 38 -3.44 -4.53 -17.49
C GLY A 38 -4.78 -4.11 -18.08
N LYS A 39 -4.72 -3.45 -19.23
CA LYS A 39 -5.93 -3.25 -20.06
C LYS A 39 -6.35 -4.59 -20.63
N GLN A 40 -7.65 -4.80 -20.73
CA GLN A 40 -8.19 -6.01 -21.35
C GLN A 40 -7.66 -6.15 -22.78
N SER A 41 -7.00 -7.27 -23.05
CA SER A 41 -6.51 -7.61 -24.38
C SER A 41 -7.68 -8.16 -25.22
N LYS A 42 -7.82 -7.68 -26.46
CA LYS A 42 -8.84 -8.21 -27.37
C LYS A 42 -8.65 -9.73 -27.66
N ALA A 43 -7.42 -10.20 -27.57
CA ALA A 43 -7.10 -11.62 -27.80
C ALA A 43 -7.65 -12.56 -26.73
N LEU A 44 -7.91 -12.07 -25.50
CA LEU A 44 -8.49 -12.85 -24.41
C LEU A 44 -10.03 -12.84 -24.37
N ILE A 45 -10.69 -12.02 -25.21
CA ILE A 45 -12.15 -11.92 -25.26
C ILE A 45 -12.75 -13.08 -26.10
N GLU A 46 -12.00 -13.65 -27.04
CA GLU A 46 -12.52 -14.57 -28.07
C GLU A 46 -12.13 -16.05 -27.88
N GLY A 47 -11.39 -16.42 -26.83
CA GLY A 47 -10.93 -17.80 -26.66
C GLY A 47 -10.68 -18.22 -25.23
N ASP A 48 -10.77 -19.52 -25.02
CA ASP A 48 -10.29 -20.19 -23.81
C ASP A 48 -8.83 -19.79 -23.56
N VAL A 49 -8.51 -19.29 -22.37
CA VAL A 49 -7.17 -18.76 -22.07
C VAL A 49 -6.06 -19.79 -22.28
N ASN A 50 -6.40 -21.09 -22.16
CA ASN A 50 -5.50 -22.18 -22.55
C ASN A 50 -5.18 -22.21 -24.05
N LEU A 51 -6.14 -21.85 -24.90
CA LEU A 51 -5.92 -21.74 -26.35
C LEU A 51 -5.06 -20.49 -26.66
N ALA A 52 -5.38 -19.36 -26.02
CA ALA A 52 -4.59 -18.13 -26.15
C ALA A 52 -3.13 -18.31 -25.66
N ARG A 53 -2.93 -19.05 -24.57
CA ARG A 53 -1.59 -19.37 -24.04
C ARG A 53 -0.78 -20.23 -25.01
N LYS A 54 -1.38 -21.29 -25.60
CA LYS A 54 -0.76 -22.14 -26.61
C LYS A 54 -0.41 -21.34 -27.86
N THR A 55 -1.35 -20.54 -28.36
CA THR A 55 -1.19 -19.71 -29.55
C THR A 55 -0.14 -18.60 -29.33
N LEU A 56 -0.09 -17.98 -28.14
CA LEU A 56 0.90 -16.95 -27.82
C LEU A 56 2.32 -17.53 -27.72
N SER A 57 2.48 -18.73 -27.15
CA SER A 57 3.79 -19.40 -27.07
C SER A 57 4.24 -19.90 -28.46
N GLU A 58 3.34 -20.46 -29.26
CA GLU A 58 3.62 -20.95 -30.61
C GLU A 58 3.96 -19.82 -31.59
N TRP A 59 3.41 -18.61 -31.39
CA TRP A 59 3.64 -17.45 -32.25
C TRP A 59 4.67 -16.47 -31.69
N ASN A 60 5.33 -16.82 -30.58
CA ASN A 60 6.31 -15.96 -29.90
C ASN A 60 5.77 -14.54 -29.57
N ILE A 61 4.46 -14.44 -29.29
CA ILE A 61 3.79 -13.20 -28.93
C ILE A 61 3.83 -13.07 -27.42
N HIS A 62 4.65 -12.14 -26.92
CA HIS A 62 4.71 -11.82 -25.50
C HIS A 62 3.49 -11.02 -25.06
N HIS A 63 2.77 -11.53 -24.07
CA HIS A 63 1.69 -10.78 -23.44
C HIS A 63 2.28 -9.64 -22.60
N PRO A 64 1.93 -8.36 -22.83
CA PRO A 64 2.54 -7.23 -22.13
C PRO A 64 2.47 -7.31 -20.60
N GLY A 65 1.47 -7.99 -20.06
CA GLY A 65 1.34 -8.23 -18.63
C GLY A 65 2.34 -9.24 -18.09
N LEU A 66 2.73 -10.24 -18.88
CA LEU A 66 3.75 -11.21 -18.47
C LEU A 66 5.14 -10.56 -18.42
N GLU A 67 5.45 -9.68 -19.37
CA GLU A 67 6.71 -8.89 -19.33
C GLU A 67 6.82 -8.07 -18.05
N VAL A 68 5.71 -7.51 -17.57
CA VAL A 68 5.71 -6.75 -16.31
C VAL A 68 5.88 -7.68 -15.10
N LEU A 69 5.29 -8.89 -15.12
CA LEU A 69 5.49 -9.87 -14.04
C LEU A 69 6.91 -10.43 -14.03
N GLU A 70 7.48 -10.74 -15.20
CA GLU A 70 8.87 -11.18 -15.34
C GLU A 70 9.85 -10.10 -14.83
N TRP A 71 9.62 -8.85 -15.23
CA TRP A 71 10.40 -7.73 -14.70
C TRP A 71 10.31 -7.62 -13.18
N ALA A 72 9.12 -7.76 -12.60
CA ALA A 72 8.94 -7.75 -11.16
C ALA A 72 9.64 -8.94 -10.49
N PHE A 73 9.55 -10.13 -11.08
CA PHE A 73 10.25 -11.32 -10.62
C PHE A 73 11.78 -11.09 -10.57
N ASN A 74 12.36 -10.50 -11.63
CA ASN A 74 13.79 -10.23 -11.69
C ASN A 74 14.23 -9.24 -10.60
N ILE A 75 13.44 -8.21 -10.30
CA ILE A 75 13.71 -7.31 -9.17
C ILE A 75 13.63 -8.05 -7.82
N LEU A 76 12.62 -8.90 -7.63
CA LEU A 76 12.52 -9.73 -6.43
C LEU A 76 13.71 -10.68 -6.27
N LYS A 77 14.18 -11.25 -7.38
CA LYS A 77 15.38 -12.12 -7.43
C LYS A 77 16.64 -11.35 -7.05
N GLU A 78 16.86 -10.15 -7.62
CA GLU A 78 17.98 -9.27 -7.25
C GLU A 78 18.00 -8.90 -5.76
N LYS A 79 16.84 -8.80 -5.14
CA LYS A 79 16.68 -8.46 -3.72
C LYS A 79 16.63 -9.68 -2.78
N GLY A 80 16.74 -10.90 -3.31
CA GLY A 80 16.72 -12.14 -2.52
C GLY A 80 15.31 -12.58 -2.09
N PHE A 81 14.26 -12.00 -2.64
CA PHE A 81 12.88 -12.37 -2.35
C PHE A 81 12.34 -13.48 -3.26
N ALA A 82 12.92 -13.69 -4.43
CA ALA A 82 12.56 -14.76 -5.35
C ALA A 82 13.70 -15.79 -5.50
N PRO A 83 13.40 -17.03 -5.92
CA PRO A 83 14.40 -18.05 -6.14
C PRO A 83 15.38 -17.64 -7.25
N ASN A 84 16.62 -18.14 -7.19
CA ASN A 84 17.63 -17.90 -8.20
C ASN A 84 17.45 -18.83 -9.43
N SER A 85 16.22 -18.84 -9.97
CA SER A 85 15.82 -19.51 -11.21
C SER A 85 15.39 -18.47 -12.23
N ASP A 86 15.10 -18.90 -13.43
CA ASP A 86 14.48 -18.04 -14.44
C ASP A 86 12.95 -17.97 -14.23
N PHE A 87 12.36 -16.90 -14.76
CA PHE A 87 10.91 -16.77 -14.78
C PHE A 87 10.33 -17.81 -15.74
N ASP A 88 9.59 -18.76 -15.20
CA ASP A 88 9.04 -19.88 -15.97
C ASP A 88 7.53 -19.68 -16.17
N VAL A 89 7.14 -19.45 -17.42
CA VAL A 89 5.74 -19.24 -17.82
C VAL A 89 4.88 -20.49 -17.57
N ASP A 90 5.48 -21.69 -17.55
CA ASP A 90 4.74 -22.94 -17.32
C ASP A 90 4.26 -23.09 -15.88
N ASN A 91 4.84 -22.33 -14.95
CA ASN A 91 4.37 -22.24 -13.56
C ASN A 91 3.18 -21.27 -13.37
N LEU A 92 2.71 -20.63 -14.44
CA LEU A 92 1.54 -19.77 -14.39
C LEU A 92 0.25 -20.61 -14.43
N VAL A 93 -0.63 -20.36 -13.46
CA VAL A 93 -1.93 -21.03 -13.36
C VAL A 93 -3.04 -20.00 -13.55
N GLU A 94 -3.99 -20.30 -14.41
CA GLU A 94 -5.21 -19.52 -14.50
C GLU A 94 -6.21 -19.93 -13.44
N GLU A 95 -6.71 -18.97 -12.70
CA GLU A 95 -7.70 -19.18 -11.66
C GLU A 95 -8.67 -18.01 -11.59
N LYS A 96 -9.95 -18.24 -11.81
CA LYS A 96 -11.01 -17.24 -11.60
C LYS A 96 -10.77 -15.88 -12.28
N GLY A 97 -10.36 -15.90 -13.56
CA GLY A 97 -10.11 -14.72 -14.38
C GLY A 97 -8.86 -13.93 -13.96
N ARG A 98 -7.87 -14.61 -13.41
CA ARG A 98 -6.53 -14.11 -13.15
C ARG A 98 -5.49 -15.16 -13.51
N ILE A 99 -4.30 -14.71 -13.87
CA ILE A 99 -3.14 -15.57 -14.03
C ILE A 99 -2.28 -15.41 -12.78
N ARG A 100 -1.86 -16.51 -12.17
CA ARG A 100 -1.13 -16.53 -10.93
C ARG A 100 0.10 -17.44 -11.01
N MET A 101 1.19 -16.99 -10.39
CA MET A 101 2.37 -17.80 -10.08
C MET A 101 2.65 -17.70 -8.58
N VAL A 102 2.92 -18.82 -7.94
CA VAL A 102 3.42 -18.88 -6.55
C VAL A 102 4.90 -19.19 -6.61
N LEU A 103 5.71 -18.30 -6.04
CA LEU A 103 7.15 -18.50 -6.01
C LEU A 103 7.53 -19.51 -4.93
N SER A 104 8.53 -20.33 -5.22
CA SER A 104 9.13 -21.21 -4.22
C SER A 104 9.65 -20.41 -3.04
N LYS A 105 9.46 -20.91 -1.82
CA LYS A 105 9.85 -20.22 -0.60
C LYS A 105 11.35 -20.03 -0.53
N THR A 106 11.81 -18.81 -0.66
CA THR A 106 13.16 -18.35 -0.30
C THR A 106 13.17 -17.63 1.04
N THR A 107 11.98 -17.31 1.56
CA THR A 107 11.73 -16.57 2.79
C THR A 107 10.75 -17.34 3.69
N ASN A 108 10.54 -16.87 4.92
CA ASN A 108 9.55 -17.45 5.84
C ASN A 108 8.09 -17.12 5.47
N TYR A 109 7.87 -16.28 4.46
CA TYR A 109 6.56 -15.87 3.96
C TYR A 109 6.42 -16.20 2.46
N GLN A 110 5.19 -16.34 2.00
CA GLN A 110 4.89 -16.70 0.62
C GLN A 110 4.88 -15.47 -0.28
N ILE A 111 5.45 -15.61 -1.48
CA ILE A 111 5.40 -14.57 -2.52
C ILE A 111 4.65 -15.11 -3.73
N GLY A 112 3.74 -14.31 -4.27
CA GLY A 112 2.98 -14.63 -5.46
C GLY A 112 3.02 -13.47 -6.46
N LEU A 113 2.89 -13.82 -7.74
CA LEU A 113 2.70 -12.89 -8.84
C LEU A 113 1.30 -13.08 -9.40
N VAL A 114 0.59 -12.00 -9.70
CA VAL A 114 -0.78 -12.03 -10.23
C VAL A 114 -0.91 -11.04 -11.38
N LEU A 115 -1.47 -11.51 -12.49
CA LEU A 115 -1.92 -10.72 -13.62
C LEU A 115 -3.45 -10.72 -13.65
N ARG A 116 -4.03 -9.53 -13.72
CA ARG A 116 -5.44 -9.30 -14.02
C ARG A 116 -5.60 -8.35 -15.19
N GLU A 117 -6.71 -8.43 -15.89
CA GLU A 117 -7.04 -7.53 -16.98
C GLU A 117 -8.42 -6.90 -16.78
N GLY A 118 -8.50 -5.59 -16.99
CA GLY A 118 -9.75 -4.85 -16.89
C GLY A 118 -9.61 -3.46 -16.26
N ASP A 119 -10.71 -3.00 -15.66
CA ASP A 119 -10.72 -1.74 -14.92
C ASP A 119 -9.94 -1.88 -13.61
N LEU A 120 -8.98 -0.98 -13.41
CA LEU A 120 -8.08 -1.02 -12.26
C LEU A 120 -8.82 -1.18 -10.92
N LEU A 121 -9.86 -0.40 -10.69
CA LEU A 121 -10.55 -0.40 -9.40
C LEU A 121 -11.36 -1.68 -9.19
N SER A 122 -12.03 -2.14 -10.25
CA SER A 122 -12.80 -3.39 -10.25
C SER A 122 -11.89 -4.59 -9.98
N GLU A 123 -10.81 -4.72 -10.72
CA GLU A 123 -9.91 -5.87 -10.62
C GLU A 123 -9.12 -5.86 -9.31
N LEU A 124 -8.69 -4.67 -8.85
CA LEU A 124 -8.05 -4.55 -7.54
C LEU A 124 -8.99 -4.95 -6.40
N ASN A 125 -10.25 -4.54 -6.46
CA ASN A 125 -11.26 -4.92 -5.45
C ASN A 125 -11.57 -6.43 -5.47
N LYS A 126 -11.61 -7.05 -6.66
CA LYS A 126 -11.76 -8.51 -6.78
C LYS A 126 -10.58 -9.23 -6.14
N GLU A 127 -9.34 -8.76 -6.37
CA GLU A 127 -8.15 -9.37 -5.78
C GLU A 127 -8.11 -9.20 -4.27
N VAL A 128 -8.43 -8.01 -3.76
CA VAL A 128 -8.51 -7.74 -2.31
C VAL A 128 -9.53 -8.66 -1.62
N LYS A 129 -10.71 -8.82 -2.21
CA LYS A 129 -11.76 -9.71 -1.66
C LYS A 129 -11.42 -11.19 -1.77
N HIS A 130 -10.62 -11.57 -2.77
CA HIS A 130 -10.26 -12.97 -2.98
C HIS A 130 -9.31 -13.51 -1.90
N SER A 131 -8.40 -12.68 -1.40
CA SER A 131 -7.30 -13.12 -0.52
C SER A 131 -7.19 -12.42 0.82
N ASP A 132 -8.15 -11.53 1.17
CA ASP A 132 -8.21 -10.78 2.44
C ASP A 132 -6.89 -10.09 2.79
N PHE A 133 -6.45 -9.18 1.93
CA PHE A 133 -5.22 -8.44 2.16
C PHE A 133 -5.36 -7.40 3.27
N ASP A 134 -4.38 -7.35 4.16
CA ASP A 134 -4.30 -6.36 5.24
C ASP A 134 -3.90 -4.97 4.74
N ILE A 135 -3.00 -4.92 3.75
CA ILE A 135 -2.49 -3.68 3.16
C ILE A 135 -2.36 -3.82 1.65
N VAL A 136 -2.88 -2.84 0.91
CA VAL A 136 -2.61 -2.63 -0.51
C VAL A 136 -1.58 -1.52 -0.65
N ILE A 137 -0.47 -1.79 -1.32
CA ILE A 137 0.62 -0.85 -1.59
C ILE A 137 0.58 -0.51 -3.07
N MET A 138 0.52 0.77 -3.41
CA MET A 138 0.43 1.21 -4.79
C MET A 138 0.95 2.63 -4.98
N GLY A 139 1.31 2.98 -6.22
CA GLY A 139 1.63 4.35 -6.56
C GLY A 139 0.44 5.29 -6.34
N SER A 140 0.71 6.47 -5.83
CA SER A 140 -0.33 7.47 -5.64
C SER A 140 -0.90 7.92 -6.99
N PRO A 141 -2.21 7.80 -7.23
CA PRO A 141 -2.81 8.27 -8.47
C PRO A 141 -2.65 9.80 -8.64
N HIS A 142 -2.28 10.25 -9.82
CA HIS A 142 -2.18 11.69 -10.13
C HIS A 142 -3.54 12.40 -9.98
N ARG A 143 -4.64 11.71 -10.31
CA ARG A 143 -5.99 12.28 -10.19
C ARG A 143 -6.51 12.12 -8.77
N LYS A 144 -6.68 13.23 -8.03
CA LYS A 144 -7.24 13.26 -6.66
C LYS A 144 -8.54 12.47 -6.52
N ARG A 145 -9.42 12.51 -7.53
CA ARG A 145 -10.66 11.74 -7.56
C ARG A 145 -10.44 10.22 -7.50
N MET A 146 -9.33 9.73 -8.04
CA MET A 146 -9.01 8.31 -7.99
C MET A 146 -8.57 7.87 -6.59
N ILE A 147 -7.83 8.70 -5.85
CA ILE A 147 -7.49 8.44 -4.44
C ILE A 147 -8.78 8.26 -3.62
N ASN A 148 -9.78 9.14 -3.82
CA ASN A 148 -11.09 9.01 -3.17
C ASN A 148 -11.75 7.67 -3.49
N LYS A 149 -11.86 7.34 -4.79
CA LYS A 149 -12.50 6.10 -5.22
C LYS A 149 -11.83 4.88 -4.62
N ILE A 150 -10.51 4.77 -4.73
CA ILE A 150 -9.74 3.65 -4.19
C ILE A 150 -9.97 3.54 -2.67
N SER A 151 -9.86 4.67 -1.94
CA SER A 151 -10.03 4.70 -0.49
C SER A 151 -11.45 4.32 -0.02
N GLN A 152 -12.46 4.55 -0.86
CA GLN A 152 -13.86 4.22 -0.56
C GLN A 152 -14.20 2.77 -0.90
N PHE A 153 -13.69 2.26 -2.03
CA PHE A 153 -14.06 0.95 -2.54
C PHE A 153 -13.26 -0.20 -1.93
N LEU A 154 -12.02 0.06 -1.48
CA LEU A 154 -11.20 -0.98 -0.87
C LEU A 154 -11.41 -1.00 0.66
N ASP A 155 -11.92 -2.11 1.18
CA ASP A 155 -12.07 -2.35 2.63
C ASP A 155 -10.79 -2.94 3.23
N THR A 156 -9.68 -2.26 3.01
CA THR A 156 -8.36 -2.62 3.54
C THR A 156 -7.54 -1.37 3.79
N SER A 157 -6.40 -1.49 4.48
CA SER A 157 -5.44 -0.40 4.59
C SER A 157 -4.77 -0.14 3.24
N ILE A 158 -4.48 1.12 2.92
CA ILE A 158 -3.93 1.51 1.63
C ILE A 158 -2.69 2.36 1.84
N PHE A 159 -1.58 1.92 1.26
CA PHE A 159 -0.33 2.66 1.25
C PHE A 159 -0.11 3.29 -0.12
N PHE A 160 -0.36 4.59 -0.22
CA PHE A 160 -0.06 5.38 -1.40
C PHE A 160 1.40 5.80 -1.39
N VAL A 161 2.19 5.24 -2.30
CA VAL A 161 3.61 5.59 -2.49
C VAL A 161 3.70 6.76 -3.45
N LYS A 162 4.20 7.89 -2.97
CA LYS A 162 4.41 9.11 -3.74
C LYS A 162 5.79 9.66 -3.44
N ASN A 163 6.53 10.06 -4.47
CA ASN A 163 7.85 10.67 -4.37
C ASN A 163 8.85 9.89 -3.47
N PHE A 164 8.69 8.56 -3.40
CA PHE A 164 9.59 7.75 -2.59
C PHE A 164 11.00 7.70 -3.19
N ASN A 165 11.98 7.97 -2.36
CA ASN A 165 13.40 7.85 -2.70
C ASN A 165 14.05 6.82 -1.76
N PRO A 166 14.53 5.67 -2.27
CA PRO A 166 15.12 4.62 -1.44
C PRO A 166 16.39 5.03 -0.68
N ASN A 167 17.02 6.14 -1.08
CA ASN A 167 18.24 6.66 -0.45
C ASN A 167 17.97 7.64 0.68
N TRP A 168 16.71 7.95 0.98
CA TRP A 168 16.37 8.86 2.06
C TRP A 168 16.15 8.12 3.39
N ASN A 169 16.57 8.74 4.47
CA ASN A 169 16.23 8.31 5.82
C ASN A 169 14.86 8.88 6.17
N TYR A 170 13.83 8.07 5.98
CA TYR A 170 12.46 8.47 6.28
C TYR A 170 12.20 8.55 7.77
N LYS A 171 11.42 9.57 8.16
CA LYS A 171 10.78 9.71 9.47
C LYS A 171 9.32 9.28 9.36
N ILE A 172 8.67 9.05 10.48
CA ILE A 172 7.25 8.71 10.51
C ILE A 172 6.47 9.86 11.14
N LEU A 173 5.48 10.37 10.40
CA LEU A 173 4.46 11.24 10.96
C LEU A 173 3.21 10.41 11.28
N LEU A 174 3.01 10.11 12.56
CA LEU A 174 1.84 9.41 13.07
C LEU A 174 0.74 10.41 13.41
N CYS A 175 -0.32 10.46 12.60
CA CYS A 175 -1.47 11.32 12.87
C CYS A 175 -2.43 10.64 13.83
N VAL A 176 -2.61 11.21 15.01
CA VAL A 176 -3.45 10.68 16.09
C VAL A 176 -4.73 11.48 16.21
N ASP A 177 -5.87 10.76 16.16
CA ASP A 177 -7.19 11.30 16.43
C ASP A 177 -8.01 10.31 17.29
N ASP A 178 -9.26 10.62 17.58
CA ASP A 178 -10.15 9.81 18.40
C ASP A 178 -10.87 8.68 17.62
N SER A 179 -10.45 8.41 16.37
CA SER A 179 -11.02 7.33 15.57
C SER A 179 -10.57 5.94 16.05
N ARG A 180 -11.40 4.93 15.80
CA ARG A 180 -11.07 3.53 16.13
C ARG A 180 -9.81 3.03 15.37
N ALA A 181 -9.59 3.52 14.17
CA ALA A 181 -8.45 3.14 13.33
C ALA A 181 -7.11 3.70 13.85
N THR A 182 -7.11 4.76 14.65
CA THR A 182 -5.91 5.33 15.26
C THR A 182 -5.08 4.29 16.02
N LYS A 183 -5.73 3.40 16.79
CA LYS A 183 -4.99 2.36 17.53
C LYS A 183 -4.21 1.43 16.60
N ARG A 184 -4.81 1.03 15.48
CA ARG A 184 -4.13 0.22 14.46
C ARG A 184 -2.99 1.01 13.79
N ALA A 185 -3.22 2.30 13.49
CA ALA A 185 -2.20 3.17 12.92
C ALA A 185 -0.97 3.28 13.84
N VAL A 186 -1.17 3.45 15.16
CA VAL A 186 -0.09 3.45 16.15
C VAL A 186 0.68 2.13 16.15
N ILE A 187 -0.01 0.98 16.13
CA ILE A 187 0.65 -0.34 16.12
C ILE A 187 1.44 -0.55 14.81
N LEU A 188 0.87 -0.19 13.67
CA LEU A 188 1.56 -0.33 12.38
C LEU A 188 2.77 0.61 12.29
N SER A 189 2.64 1.84 12.80
CA SER A 189 3.74 2.82 12.79
C SER A 189 4.97 2.32 13.54
N THR A 190 4.79 1.59 14.68
CA THR A 190 5.94 1.06 15.44
C THR A 190 6.70 -0.01 14.67
N ARG A 191 6.03 -0.86 13.90
CA ARG A 191 6.67 -1.87 13.08
C ARG A 191 7.39 -1.26 11.88
N ILE A 192 6.74 -0.29 11.21
CA ILE A 192 7.35 0.44 10.09
C ILE A 192 8.57 1.24 10.58
N SER A 193 8.46 1.91 11.75
CA SER A 193 9.59 2.60 12.38
C SER A 193 10.80 1.69 12.58
N LYS A 194 10.60 0.51 13.15
CA LYS A 194 11.68 -0.47 13.34
C LYS A 194 12.32 -0.91 12.01
N GLN A 195 11.52 -1.12 10.97
CA GLN A 195 12.00 -1.57 9.66
C GLN A 195 12.78 -0.51 8.91
N PHE A 196 12.45 0.77 9.15
CA PHE A 196 13.12 1.90 8.51
C PHE A 196 14.17 2.57 9.41
N ASP A 197 14.32 2.10 10.65
CA ASP A 197 15.10 2.78 11.69
C ASP A 197 14.70 4.27 11.81
N ALA A 198 13.39 4.50 11.83
CA ALA A 198 12.79 5.81 11.68
C ALA A 198 12.22 6.33 13.01
N GLU A 199 12.53 7.56 13.37
CA GLU A 199 11.88 8.27 14.47
C GLU A 199 10.40 8.53 14.18
N ILE A 200 9.55 8.49 15.22
CA ILE A 200 8.13 8.79 15.12
C ILE A 200 7.83 10.17 15.67
N THR A 201 7.20 11.03 14.88
CA THR A 201 6.50 12.21 15.38
C THR A 201 5.02 11.90 15.52
N SER A 202 4.53 11.77 16.76
CA SER A 202 3.12 11.61 17.08
C SER A 202 2.44 12.96 17.11
N LEU A 203 1.51 13.21 16.20
CA LEU A 203 0.89 14.51 16.01
C LEU A 203 -0.63 14.46 16.14
N THR A 204 -1.17 15.16 17.11
CA THR A 204 -2.62 15.34 17.30
C THR A 204 -2.99 16.78 16.96
N VAL A 205 -3.93 16.95 16.02
CA VAL A 205 -4.35 18.28 15.54
C VAL A 205 -5.83 18.52 15.82
N SER A 206 -6.13 19.65 16.47
CA SER A 206 -7.49 20.19 16.65
C SER A 206 -7.66 21.48 15.89
N LYS A 207 -8.87 21.74 15.38
CA LYS A 207 -9.19 23.02 14.71
C LYS A 207 -9.08 24.23 15.67
N THR A 208 -9.25 23.99 16.96
CA THR A 208 -9.19 25.02 18.00
C THR A 208 -8.14 24.65 19.04
N SER A 209 -7.73 25.60 19.88
CA SER A 209 -6.82 25.37 21.00
C SER A 209 -7.42 24.48 22.09
N LEU A 210 -8.74 24.27 22.09
CA LEU A 210 -9.43 23.38 23.00
C LEU A 210 -9.48 21.97 22.41
N PHE A 211 -8.66 21.08 22.97
CA PHE A 211 -8.70 19.65 22.59
C PHE A 211 -9.80 18.94 23.36
N GLY A 212 -10.74 18.34 22.63
CA GLY A 212 -11.78 17.49 23.22
C GLY A 212 -11.19 16.30 23.95
N LYS A 213 -11.97 15.73 24.91
CA LYS A 213 -11.54 14.59 25.73
C LYS A 213 -11.08 13.38 24.89
N GLY A 214 -11.74 13.10 23.75
CA GLY A 214 -11.38 12.01 22.84
C GLY A 214 -9.96 12.18 22.27
N TYR A 215 -9.63 13.37 21.74
CA TYR A 215 -8.32 13.68 21.21
C TYR A 215 -7.20 13.60 22.28
N ARG A 216 -7.45 14.13 23.48
CA ARG A 216 -6.47 14.04 24.59
C ARG A 216 -6.23 12.58 25.01
N ASN A 217 -7.28 11.78 25.13
CA ASN A 217 -7.17 10.38 25.49
C ASN A 217 -6.41 9.58 24.42
N ALA A 218 -6.68 9.84 23.14
CA ALA A 218 -5.98 9.19 22.04
C ALA A 218 -4.48 9.55 22.01
N HIS A 219 -4.16 10.83 22.21
CA HIS A 219 -2.80 11.33 22.31
C HIS A 219 -2.03 10.65 23.45
N ILE A 220 -2.55 10.69 24.70
CA ILE A 220 -1.94 10.05 25.86
C ILE A 220 -1.79 8.54 25.68
N TRP A 221 -2.78 7.90 25.06
CA TRP A 221 -2.72 6.47 24.77
C TRP A 221 -1.58 6.16 23.77
N ALA A 222 -1.44 6.95 22.71
CA ALA A 222 -0.39 6.77 21.73
C ALA A 222 1.00 6.95 22.37
N GLU A 223 1.21 8.00 23.17
CA GLU A 223 2.46 8.22 23.91
C GLU A 223 2.83 7.03 24.80
N ARG A 224 1.89 6.61 25.64
CA ARG A 224 2.12 5.45 26.54
C ARG A 224 2.46 4.19 25.77
N TYR A 225 1.81 3.96 24.62
CA TYR A 225 2.09 2.81 23.78
C TYR A 225 3.51 2.88 23.19
N LEU A 226 3.89 4.02 22.59
CA LEU A 226 5.22 4.23 21.99
C LEU A 226 6.33 4.10 23.05
N GLN A 227 6.12 4.72 24.22
CA GLN A 227 7.05 4.63 25.35
C GLN A 227 7.24 3.17 25.81
N ARG A 228 6.13 2.42 25.94
CA ARG A 228 6.18 1.00 26.35
C ARG A 228 6.91 0.12 25.35
N ILE A 229 6.83 0.42 24.05
CA ILE A 229 7.53 -0.32 22.99
C ILE A 229 9.00 0.08 22.89
N GLY A 230 9.40 1.20 23.52
CA GLY A 230 10.80 1.68 23.53
C GLY A 230 11.25 2.28 22.19
N ILE A 231 10.34 2.86 21.43
CA ILE A 231 10.67 3.54 20.17
C ILE A 231 10.92 5.02 20.46
N PRO A 232 12.01 5.63 19.91
CA PRO A 232 12.20 7.06 19.97
C PRO A 232 11.04 7.80 19.30
N PHE A 233 10.43 8.73 20.01
CA PHE A 233 9.33 9.52 19.47
C PHE A 233 9.29 10.92 20.04
N ASN A 234 8.76 11.85 19.22
CA ASN A 234 8.31 13.17 19.63
C ASN A 234 6.78 13.21 19.63
N SER A 235 6.16 13.93 20.54
CA SER A 235 4.71 14.04 20.62
C SER A 235 4.28 15.50 20.65
N LYS A 236 3.31 15.86 19.80
CA LYS A 236 2.86 17.24 19.61
C LYS A 236 1.32 17.34 19.62
N LEU A 237 0.81 18.36 20.30
CA LEU A 237 -0.57 18.83 20.24
C LEU A 237 -0.57 20.18 19.53
N VAL A 238 -1.19 20.28 18.34
CA VAL A 238 -1.16 21.50 17.52
C VAL A 238 -2.58 21.92 17.16
N SER A 239 -2.88 23.22 17.24
CA SER A 239 -4.14 23.79 16.74
C SER A 239 -3.98 24.29 15.30
N GLY A 240 -5.01 24.05 14.47
CA GLY A 240 -5.02 24.49 13.08
C GLY A 240 -5.86 23.59 12.18
N ASN A 241 -5.75 23.83 10.87
CA ASN A 241 -6.37 22.94 9.87
C ASN A 241 -5.59 21.61 9.83
N PRO A 242 -6.19 20.47 10.22
CA PRO A 242 -5.45 19.22 10.32
C PRO A 242 -4.71 18.81 9.04
N VAL A 243 -5.34 18.99 7.88
CA VAL A 243 -4.72 18.59 6.60
C VAL A 243 -3.49 19.44 6.30
N GLU A 244 -3.57 20.75 6.53
CA GLU A 244 -2.44 21.66 6.31
C GLU A 244 -1.31 21.40 7.28
N VAL A 245 -1.64 21.22 8.57
CA VAL A 245 -0.64 20.90 9.58
C VAL A 245 0.07 19.59 9.28
N PHE A 246 -0.67 18.51 8.93
CA PHE A 246 -0.06 17.21 8.59
C PHE A 246 0.85 17.30 7.36
N VAL A 247 0.40 17.98 6.31
CA VAL A 247 1.18 18.11 5.06
C VAL A 247 2.43 18.94 5.27
N ASN A 248 2.33 20.04 6.01
CA ASN A 248 3.47 20.93 6.30
C ASN A 248 4.49 20.25 7.22
N GLU A 249 4.04 19.54 8.27
CA GLU A 249 4.93 18.83 9.20
C GLU A 249 5.66 17.67 8.51
N ALA A 250 4.99 16.97 7.57
CA ALA A 250 5.57 15.83 6.88
C ALA A 250 6.61 16.23 5.83
N GLY A 251 6.45 17.37 5.16
CA GLY A 251 7.33 17.73 4.04
C GLY A 251 7.41 16.63 2.99
N GLU A 252 8.62 16.21 2.64
CA GLU A 252 8.89 15.15 1.64
C GLU A 252 9.57 13.91 2.26
N ASP A 253 10.20 14.03 3.42
CA ASP A 253 11.04 13.02 4.07
C ASP A 253 10.32 12.16 5.12
N HIS A 254 9.00 12.22 5.18
CA HIS A 254 8.19 11.42 6.10
C HIS A 254 7.36 10.35 5.39
N ILE A 255 6.97 9.34 6.15
CA ILE A 255 5.86 8.46 5.86
C ILE A 255 4.70 8.86 6.78
N ILE A 256 3.62 9.40 6.22
CA ILE A 256 2.43 9.74 6.99
C ILE A 256 1.64 8.46 7.27
N ILE A 257 1.29 8.20 8.53
CA ILE A 257 0.46 7.07 8.94
C ILE A 257 -0.73 7.61 9.72
N MET A 258 -1.94 7.27 9.26
CA MET A 258 -3.17 7.75 9.87
C MET A 258 -4.33 6.78 9.73
N GLY A 259 -5.26 6.82 10.70
CA GLY A 259 -6.47 6.04 10.67
C GLY A 259 -7.43 6.51 9.57
N LYS A 260 -8.11 5.56 8.92
CA LYS A 260 -9.21 5.80 7.98
C LYS A 260 -10.54 5.53 8.71
N ALA A 261 -11.46 6.49 8.70
CA ALA A 261 -12.80 6.28 9.29
C ALA A 261 -13.58 5.20 8.53
N LYS A 262 -14.24 4.27 9.26
CA LYS A 262 -15.14 3.23 8.71
C LYS A 262 -16.60 3.61 8.82
N GLY A 263 -17.43 3.16 7.86
CA GLY A 263 -18.87 3.07 7.98
C GLY A 263 -19.68 4.29 7.55
N ASN A 264 -20.97 4.33 7.96
CA ASN A 264 -21.95 5.38 7.59
C ASN A 264 -21.55 6.80 7.99
N GLU A 265 -20.64 6.98 8.93
CA GLU A 265 -20.01 8.28 9.20
C GLU A 265 -19.23 8.79 7.98
N PHE A 266 -18.72 7.88 7.15
CA PHE A 266 -18.05 8.20 5.89
C PHE A 266 -19.02 8.79 4.84
N LEU A 267 -20.27 8.32 4.81
CA LEU A 267 -21.31 8.84 3.91
C LEU A 267 -21.82 10.23 4.33
N LYS A 268 -21.78 10.55 5.62
CA LYS A 268 -22.15 11.89 6.12
C LYS A 268 -21.08 12.96 5.82
N PHE A 269 -19.85 12.53 5.50
CA PHE A 269 -18.71 13.42 5.15
C PHE A 269 -18.25 13.25 3.71
N ILE A 270 -19.17 13.19 2.75
CA ILE A 270 -18.88 13.11 1.30
C ILE A 270 -17.97 14.25 0.80
N TRP A 271 -17.73 15.29 1.59
CA TRP A 271 -16.91 16.45 1.28
C TRP A 271 -15.70 16.61 2.20
N GLY A 272 -14.97 15.54 2.53
CA GLY A 272 -13.64 15.73 3.08
C GLY A 272 -13.27 14.91 4.29
N SER A 273 -13.00 13.60 4.14
CA SER A 273 -12.26 12.92 5.21
C SER A 273 -10.82 13.46 5.25
N LYS A 274 -10.38 13.89 6.43
CA LYS A 274 -9.00 14.37 6.67
C LYS A 274 -7.93 13.43 6.05
N PRO A 275 -8.03 12.08 6.22
CA PRO A 275 -7.07 11.14 5.66
C PRO A 275 -6.96 11.21 4.13
N ILE A 276 -8.07 11.28 3.43
CA ILE A 276 -8.07 11.33 1.97
C ILE A 276 -7.50 12.65 1.46
N HIS A 277 -7.86 13.80 2.09
CA HIS A 277 -7.31 15.10 1.73
C HIS A 277 -5.81 15.17 2.00
N THR A 278 -5.35 14.58 3.11
CA THR A 278 -3.92 14.47 3.41
C THR A 278 -3.20 13.67 2.33
N ALA A 279 -3.71 12.48 1.96
CA ALA A 279 -3.13 11.67 0.90
C ALA A 279 -3.10 12.36 -0.48
N GLN A 280 -4.11 13.21 -0.76
CA GLN A 280 -4.15 14.00 -2.01
C GLN A 280 -3.13 15.13 -2.05
N ARG A 281 -2.84 15.76 -0.91
CA ARG A 281 -2.00 16.97 -0.80
C ARG A 281 -0.56 16.68 -0.40
N ALA A 282 -0.31 15.59 0.31
CA ALA A 282 1.04 15.20 0.73
C ALA A 282 1.97 15.00 -0.46
N ASN A 283 3.25 15.33 -0.27
CA ASN A 283 4.33 15.09 -1.24
C ASN A 283 5.21 13.89 -0.86
N CYS A 284 4.80 13.13 0.11
CA CYS A 284 5.47 11.95 0.66
C CYS A 284 4.52 10.73 0.67
N PRO A 285 5.00 9.52 0.96
CA PRO A 285 4.17 8.33 1.11
C PRO A 285 3.14 8.47 2.24
N VAL A 286 1.91 7.95 2.02
CA VAL A 286 0.80 8.01 2.99
C VAL A 286 0.15 6.65 3.18
N LEU A 287 0.15 6.13 4.40
CA LEU A 287 -0.57 4.91 4.80
C LEU A 287 -1.90 5.28 5.49
N LEU A 288 -2.99 4.94 4.82
CA LEU A 288 -4.35 5.02 5.37
C LEU A 288 -4.71 3.68 6.00
N VAL A 289 -4.81 3.63 7.32
CA VAL A 289 -5.08 2.41 8.09
C VAL A 289 -6.58 2.22 8.30
N ASN A 290 -7.07 1.02 7.98
CA ASN A 290 -8.47 0.64 8.09
C ASN A 290 -8.77 -0.04 9.44
#